data_f101e4115d7792dbc3db281c2dc04a44
#
_entry.id   f101e4115d7792dbc3db281c2dc04a44
#
_cell.length_a   1.000
_cell.length_b   1.000
_cell.length_c   1.000
_cell.angle_alpha   90.00
_cell.angle_beta   90.00
_cell.angle_gamma   90.00
#
_symmetry.space_group_name_H-M   'P 1'
#
loop_
_entity.id
_entity.type
_entity.pdbx_description
1 polymer ?
#
loop_
_entity_poly.entity_id
_entity_poly.type
_entity_poly.pdbx_seq_one_letter_code
_entity_poly.pdbx_strand_id
1 'polypeptide(L)'
;TSDDFFNYSKVVVKKPWGYEYLIFENESVAVWILYLKNEALTSMHCHPGKKTSLVVLQGKVVCSSLTNQFERFVGEGLLIDKGAFHQTRSVSESGAFIMEIESPVNKRDLVRFKDKYGREGKGYEKSDKHSANLQNYNYLSLHTPEIHYNLKKQFGQCSLTFKKISRSQGIDELFTLNNEDVISVLCGQILNQNGQTVVDIGDTVTVEELKQADGPHVANYAELLIIKKIDTLIKTTDYIARFLVECGVKSVFLAPGNANVHLLDSIGRCEKLSFFCPEGENSASLAAEAYSKISDNLGVLVVSSGSSGPNAISGVARAWVDSTPILVISGQDRIEFEDESKVRQLGTKSLNIVDIV
;
A
#
# COMPACT_ATOMS: atom_id res chain seq x y z
N THR A 1 11.67 38.65 -6.23
CA THR A 1 11.94 37.83 -7.42
C THR A 1 10.98 36.65 -7.44
N SER A 2 10.34 36.37 -8.57
CA SER A 2 9.12 35.60 -8.80
C SER A 2 9.11 34.07 -8.47
N ASP A 3 10.10 33.55 -7.78
CA ASP A 3 10.22 32.11 -7.47
C ASP A 3 9.78 31.74 -6.03
N ASP A 4 9.26 32.69 -5.27
CA ASP A 4 8.99 32.48 -3.84
C ASP A 4 7.72 31.64 -3.55
N PHE A 5 6.84 31.44 -4.55
CA PHE A 5 5.57 30.73 -4.38
C PHE A 5 5.30 29.73 -5.52
N PHE A 6 6.25 28.86 -5.83
CA PHE A 6 5.99 27.82 -6.81
C PHE A 6 5.03 26.76 -6.21
N ASN A 7 3.91 26.54 -6.88
CA ASN A 7 2.96 25.51 -6.50
C ASN A 7 3.44 24.14 -6.98
N TYR A 8 3.89 23.31 -6.06
CA TYR A 8 4.36 21.94 -6.33
C TYR A 8 3.23 20.92 -6.46
N SER A 9 1.95 21.32 -6.31
CA SER A 9 0.84 20.41 -6.52
C SER A 9 0.83 19.89 -7.96
N LYS A 10 0.63 18.58 -8.14
CA LYS A 10 0.63 17.92 -9.47
C LYS A 10 1.92 18.09 -10.28
N VAL A 11 3.05 18.28 -9.60
CA VAL A 11 4.37 18.37 -10.22
C VAL A 11 5.29 17.32 -9.66
N VAL A 12 5.97 16.56 -10.53
CA VAL A 12 7.07 15.67 -10.15
C VAL A 12 8.40 16.39 -10.40
N VAL A 13 9.23 16.45 -9.38
CA VAL A 13 10.58 17.03 -9.45
C VAL A 13 11.59 15.91 -9.69
N LYS A 14 12.23 15.93 -10.86
CA LYS A 14 13.27 14.95 -11.21
C LYS A 14 14.54 15.22 -10.43
N LYS A 15 15.10 14.17 -9.87
CA LYS A 15 16.35 14.16 -9.12
C LYS A 15 17.34 13.18 -9.74
N PRO A 16 18.64 13.36 -9.56
CA PRO A 16 19.64 12.39 -10.02
C PRO A 16 19.43 10.99 -9.42
N TRP A 17 18.94 10.94 -8.18
CA TRP A 17 18.65 9.72 -7.45
C TRP A 17 17.27 9.12 -7.72
N GLY A 18 16.38 9.83 -8.45
CA GLY A 18 15.02 9.39 -8.72
C GLY A 18 14.08 10.56 -8.97
N TYR A 19 13.09 10.73 -8.12
CA TYR A 19 12.15 11.85 -8.18
C TYR A 19 11.46 12.05 -6.83
N GLU A 20 10.84 13.23 -6.67
CA GLU A 20 9.97 13.53 -5.54
C GLU A 20 8.75 14.33 -6.00
N TYR A 21 7.68 14.29 -5.22
CA TYR A 21 6.49 15.10 -5.45
C TYR A 21 5.71 15.34 -4.15
N LEU A 22 5.00 16.46 -4.13
CA LEU A 22 4.16 16.89 -3.02
C LEU A 22 2.83 16.14 -3.05
N ILE A 23 2.42 15.55 -1.91
CA ILE A 23 1.12 14.89 -1.77
C ILE A 23 0.14 15.68 -0.90
N PHE A 24 0.65 16.47 0.03
CA PHE A 24 -0.14 17.30 0.94
C PHE A 24 0.68 18.48 1.43
N GLU A 25 0.03 19.62 1.62
CA GLU A 25 0.63 20.82 2.21
C GLU A 25 -0.45 21.63 2.93
N ASN A 26 -0.10 22.16 4.10
CA ASN A 26 -0.84 23.20 4.80
C ASN A 26 0.12 24.29 5.28
N GLU A 27 -0.32 25.22 6.11
CA GLU A 27 0.51 26.34 6.63
C GLU A 27 1.71 25.87 7.46
N SER A 28 1.67 24.65 8.00
CA SER A 28 2.63 24.16 9.00
C SER A 28 3.50 23.01 8.51
N VAL A 29 3.01 22.19 7.59
CA VAL A 29 3.71 21.00 7.11
C VAL A 29 3.59 20.83 5.60
N ALA A 30 4.62 20.25 5.00
CA ALA A 30 4.58 19.70 3.65
C ALA A 30 4.92 18.20 3.69
N VAL A 31 4.14 17.39 2.99
CA VAL A 31 4.35 15.93 2.90
C VAL A 31 4.71 15.56 1.47
N TRP A 32 5.89 14.99 1.33
CA TRP A 32 6.48 14.60 0.06
C TRP A 32 6.62 13.09 -0.06
N ILE A 33 6.53 12.57 -1.28
CA ILE A 33 6.96 11.22 -1.61
C ILE A 33 8.26 11.31 -2.41
N LEU A 34 9.26 10.57 -1.96
CA LEU A 34 10.56 10.42 -2.61
C LEU A 34 10.69 9.00 -3.14
N TYR A 35 11.05 8.85 -4.40
CA TYR A 35 11.47 7.58 -4.97
C TYR A 35 12.97 7.58 -5.21
N LEU A 36 13.68 6.68 -4.55
CA LEU A 36 15.11 6.44 -4.74
C LEU A 36 15.30 5.16 -5.56
N LYS A 37 16.02 5.26 -6.67
CA LYS A 37 16.45 4.11 -7.48
C LYS A 37 17.34 3.20 -6.64
N ASN A 38 17.51 1.95 -7.08
CA ASN A 38 18.47 1.03 -6.47
C ASN A 38 19.86 1.68 -6.31
N GLU A 39 20.46 1.54 -5.14
CA GLU A 39 21.78 2.09 -4.75
C GLU A 39 21.92 3.62 -4.92
N ALA A 40 20.84 4.32 -5.24
CA ALA A 40 20.86 5.79 -5.29
C ALA A 40 20.73 6.39 -3.88
N LEU A 41 21.32 7.57 -3.72
CA LEU A 41 21.36 8.27 -2.43
C LEU A 41 21.04 9.75 -2.60
N THR A 42 20.43 10.36 -1.59
CA THR A 42 20.28 11.81 -1.49
C THR A 42 21.64 12.47 -1.20
N SER A 43 21.73 13.79 -1.24
CA SER A 43 22.91 14.47 -0.70
C SER A 43 23.02 14.27 0.81
N MET A 44 24.23 14.37 1.36
CA MET A 44 24.43 14.64 2.79
C MET A 44 24.12 16.10 3.01
N HIS A 45 23.03 16.41 3.71
CA HIS A 45 22.50 17.75 3.87
C HIS A 45 21.83 17.93 5.22
N CYS A 46 21.58 19.18 5.60
CA CYS A 46 20.74 19.51 6.75
C CYS A 46 19.73 20.60 6.39
N HIS A 47 18.76 20.74 7.27
CA HIS A 47 17.75 21.79 7.25
C HIS A 47 17.89 22.66 8.51
N PRO A 48 18.52 23.83 8.43
CA PRO A 48 18.77 24.67 9.62
C PRO A 48 17.50 25.13 10.35
N GLY A 49 16.42 25.39 9.62
CA GLY A 49 15.20 25.97 10.15
C GLY A 49 14.02 25.00 10.31
N LYS A 50 14.07 23.82 9.70
CA LYS A 50 12.97 22.83 9.75
C LYS A 50 13.42 21.49 10.29
N LYS A 51 12.50 20.79 10.93
CA LYS A 51 12.62 19.36 11.22
C LYS A 51 12.00 18.53 10.11
N THR A 52 12.46 17.31 9.98
CA THR A 52 12.03 16.38 8.92
C THR A 52 11.77 15.01 9.52
N SER A 53 10.61 14.45 9.24
CA SER A 53 10.31 13.05 9.54
C SER A 53 10.33 12.24 8.26
N LEU A 54 11.01 11.09 8.27
CA LEU A 54 11.04 10.14 7.17
C LEU A 54 10.27 8.88 7.57
N VAL A 55 9.47 8.32 6.66
CA VAL A 55 8.82 7.01 6.84
C VAL A 55 8.99 6.19 5.58
N VAL A 56 9.47 4.95 5.70
CA VAL A 56 9.65 4.06 4.54
C VAL A 56 8.30 3.45 4.15
N LEU A 57 7.87 3.68 2.92
CA LEU A 57 6.61 3.15 2.39
C LEU A 57 6.79 1.88 1.54
N GLN A 58 7.98 1.70 0.96
CA GLN A 58 8.33 0.52 0.18
C GLN A 58 9.84 0.34 0.14
N GLY A 59 10.29 -0.91 0.21
CA GLY A 59 11.69 -1.27 0.12
C GLY A 59 12.42 -1.11 1.46
N LYS A 60 13.75 -0.96 1.38
CA LYS A 60 14.66 -0.81 2.51
C LYS A 60 15.63 0.33 2.21
N VAL A 61 15.93 1.12 3.22
CA VAL A 61 16.89 2.22 3.11
C VAL A 61 17.92 2.20 4.22
N VAL A 62 19.04 2.85 3.97
CA VAL A 62 20.05 3.20 4.98
C VAL A 62 20.04 4.72 5.13
N CYS A 63 19.68 5.19 6.31
CA CYS A 63 19.77 6.59 6.69
C CYS A 63 21.10 6.81 7.40
N SER A 64 21.89 7.79 6.96
CA SER A 64 23.20 8.10 7.52
C SER A 64 23.19 9.51 8.10
N SER A 65 23.76 9.69 9.28
CA SER A 65 24.22 10.96 9.80
C SER A 65 25.73 11.13 9.49
N LEU A 66 26.38 12.15 10.05
CA LEU A 66 27.83 12.32 9.90
C LEU A 66 28.64 11.19 10.56
N THR A 67 28.08 10.53 11.57
CA THR A 67 28.79 9.56 12.42
C THR A 67 28.16 8.17 12.44
N ASN A 68 26.88 8.06 12.17
CA ASN A 68 26.11 6.82 12.34
C ASN A 68 25.33 6.46 11.09
N GLN A 69 24.99 5.19 10.96
CA GLN A 69 24.09 4.67 9.93
C GLN A 69 23.01 3.81 10.57
N PHE A 70 21.79 3.92 10.07
CA PHE A 70 20.62 3.20 10.54
C PHE A 70 19.90 2.59 9.36
N GLU A 71 19.62 1.29 9.40
CA GLU A 71 18.70 0.67 8.47
C GLU A 71 17.26 1.02 8.85
N ARG A 72 16.42 1.22 7.85
CA ARG A 72 14.98 1.42 8.02
C ARG A 72 14.21 0.57 7.02
N PHE A 73 13.19 -0.09 7.55
CA PHE A 73 12.31 -0.98 6.82
C PHE A 73 10.92 -0.34 6.63
N VAL A 74 10.10 -1.00 5.83
CA VAL A 74 8.71 -0.55 5.58
C VAL A 74 7.94 -0.35 6.89
N GLY A 75 7.30 0.79 7.01
CA GLY A 75 6.55 1.20 8.20
C GLY A 75 7.41 1.87 9.29
N GLU A 76 8.74 1.85 9.16
CA GLU A 76 9.60 2.49 10.15
C GLU A 76 9.85 3.98 9.83
N GLY A 77 9.82 4.78 10.88
CA GLY A 77 10.07 6.22 10.85
C GLY A 77 11.43 6.62 11.39
N LEU A 78 11.83 7.85 11.07
CA LEU A 78 13.02 8.52 11.61
C LEU A 78 12.73 10.02 11.71
N LEU A 79 12.81 10.59 12.90
CA LEU A 79 12.77 12.03 13.12
C LEU A 79 14.18 12.61 13.02
N ILE A 80 14.33 13.69 12.27
CA ILE A 80 15.57 14.41 12.02
C ILE A 80 15.39 15.84 12.49
N ASP A 81 16.14 16.22 13.51
CA ASP A 81 16.09 17.54 14.09
C ASP A 81 16.68 18.63 13.19
N LYS A 82 16.33 19.89 13.48
CA LYS A 82 16.87 21.06 12.81
C LYS A 82 18.40 21.05 12.85
N GLY A 83 19.04 21.30 11.70
CA GLY A 83 20.49 21.34 11.58
C GLY A 83 21.17 19.96 11.56
N ALA A 84 20.48 18.86 11.79
CA ALA A 84 21.06 17.52 11.75
C ALA A 84 21.36 17.09 10.31
N PHE A 85 22.63 16.80 10.03
CA PHE A 85 23.06 16.30 8.74
C PHE A 85 22.58 14.86 8.51
N HIS A 86 21.96 14.63 7.36
CA HIS A 86 21.43 13.32 7.00
C HIS A 86 21.53 13.04 5.51
N GLN A 87 21.51 11.75 5.18
CA GLN A 87 21.50 11.21 3.83
C GLN A 87 20.72 9.90 3.84
N THR A 88 19.96 9.63 2.81
CA THR A 88 19.22 8.38 2.65
C THR A 88 19.63 7.66 1.38
N ARG A 89 19.94 6.36 1.47
CA ARG A 89 20.29 5.46 0.36
C ARG A 89 19.29 4.34 0.27
N SER A 90 18.79 4.06 -0.92
CA SER A 90 18.03 2.84 -1.20
C SER A 90 18.97 1.65 -1.31
N VAL A 91 18.59 0.51 -0.70
CA VAL A 91 19.32 -0.76 -0.77
C VAL A 91 18.42 -1.89 -1.29
N SER A 92 17.29 -1.53 -1.90
CA SER A 92 16.35 -2.48 -2.53
C SER A 92 16.52 -2.49 -4.04
N GLU A 93 16.51 -3.66 -4.67
CA GLU A 93 16.65 -3.84 -6.13
C GLU A 93 15.61 -3.03 -6.93
N SER A 94 14.36 -2.97 -6.47
CA SER A 94 13.27 -2.19 -7.07
C SER A 94 13.30 -0.69 -6.72
N GLY A 95 14.30 -0.25 -5.94
CA GLY A 95 14.32 1.07 -5.33
C GLY A 95 13.47 1.16 -4.06
N ALA A 96 13.35 2.35 -3.49
CA ALA A 96 12.58 2.59 -2.29
C ALA A 96 11.69 3.83 -2.41
N PHE A 97 10.49 3.75 -1.81
CA PHE A 97 9.64 4.91 -1.61
C PHE A 97 9.68 5.35 -0.14
N ILE A 98 9.89 6.63 0.06
CA ILE A 98 9.96 7.27 1.37
C ILE A 98 8.95 8.41 1.40
N MET A 99 8.24 8.54 2.50
CA MET A 99 7.49 9.75 2.82
C MET A 99 8.38 10.67 3.64
N GLU A 100 8.43 11.94 3.27
CA GLU A 100 9.13 12.99 3.98
C GLU A 100 8.13 14.05 4.42
N ILE A 101 8.10 14.33 5.73
CA ILE A 101 7.23 15.34 6.35
C ILE A 101 8.13 16.45 6.87
N GLU A 102 7.96 17.64 6.33
CA GLU A 102 8.77 18.83 6.64
C GLU A 102 7.95 19.84 7.46
N SER A 103 8.51 20.38 8.55
CA SER A 103 7.88 21.43 9.37
C SER A 103 8.94 22.41 9.92
N PRO A 104 8.75 23.74 9.74
CA PRO A 104 7.76 24.42 8.91
C PRO A 104 8.03 24.26 7.40
N VAL A 105 7.05 24.64 6.59
CA VAL A 105 7.15 24.57 5.12
C VAL A 105 8.19 25.57 4.62
N ASN A 106 9.34 25.08 4.17
CA ASN A 106 10.37 25.90 3.53
C ASN A 106 11.28 25.03 2.65
N LYS A 107 10.96 24.94 1.36
CA LYS A 107 11.74 24.11 0.42
C LYS A 107 13.16 24.64 0.17
N ARG A 108 13.44 25.89 0.48
CA ARG A 108 14.78 26.52 0.34
C ARG A 108 15.69 26.29 1.53
N ASP A 109 15.17 25.84 2.66
CA ASP A 109 15.91 25.52 3.87
C ASP A 109 16.72 24.24 3.67
N LEU A 110 17.84 24.34 2.96
CA LEU A 110 18.67 23.23 2.53
C LEU A 110 20.14 23.64 2.43
N VAL A 111 20.98 23.02 3.23
CA VAL A 111 22.45 23.15 3.18
C VAL A 111 23.06 21.81 2.82
N ARG A 112 23.67 21.70 1.64
CA ARG A 112 24.35 20.48 1.18
C ARG A 112 25.81 20.49 1.54
N PHE A 113 26.23 19.49 2.31
CA PHE A 113 27.63 19.31 2.72
C PHE A 113 28.39 18.44 1.70
N LYS A 114 27.78 17.33 1.24
CA LYS A 114 28.39 16.41 0.28
C LYS A 114 27.34 15.84 -0.66
N ASP A 115 27.65 15.77 -1.94
CA ASP A 115 26.70 15.26 -2.96
C ASP A 115 27.41 14.47 -4.06
N LYS A 116 27.02 13.23 -4.26
CA LYS A 116 27.57 12.33 -5.31
C LYS A 116 27.36 12.87 -6.73
N TYR A 117 26.40 13.79 -6.91
CA TYR A 117 25.96 14.29 -8.22
C TYR A 117 26.42 15.72 -8.51
N GLY A 118 27.36 16.27 -7.73
CA GLY A 118 27.93 17.59 -7.95
C GLY A 118 27.00 18.77 -7.70
N ARG A 119 26.08 18.64 -6.74
CA ARG A 119 25.15 19.71 -6.34
C ARG A 119 25.57 20.41 -5.03
N GLU A 120 26.79 20.20 -4.57
CA GLU A 120 27.34 20.87 -3.38
C GLU A 120 27.24 22.39 -3.54
N GLY A 121 26.81 23.09 -2.50
CA GLY A 121 26.59 24.53 -2.52
C GLY A 121 25.45 25.04 -3.39
N LYS A 122 24.68 24.14 -4.06
CA LYS A 122 23.50 24.50 -4.85
C LYS A 122 22.25 24.38 -4.00
N GLY A 123 21.30 25.29 -4.18
CA GLY A 123 19.97 25.23 -3.57
C GLY A 123 19.07 24.13 -4.16
N TYR A 124 17.78 24.23 -3.93
CA TYR A 124 16.78 23.31 -4.47
C TYR A 124 16.73 23.36 -6.01
N GLU A 125 16.21 22.30 -6.64
CA GLU A 125 16.14 22.13 -8.10
C GLU A 125 15.27 23.22 -8.77
N LYS A 126 15.71 23.68 -9.95
CA LYS A 126 15.02 24.68 -10.76
C LYS A 126 13.90 24.05 -11.62
N SER A 127 13.07 24.87 -12.22
CA SER A 127 11.89 24.48 -13.03
C SER A 127 12.18 23.58 -14.23
N ASP A 128 13.41 23.56 -14.75
CA ASP A 128 13.84 22.63 -15.81
C ASP A 128 13.79 21.13 -15.41
N LYS A 129 13.74 20.87 -14.12
CA LYS A 129 13.59 19.51 -13.54
C LYS A 129 12.14 19.11 -13.24
N HIS A 130 11.18 20.01 -13.45
CA HIS A 130 9.78 19.78 -13.15
C HIS A 130 9.07 19.04 -14.29
N SER A 131 8.17 18.13 -13.97
CA SER A 131 7.32 17.41 -14.91
C SER A 131 5.86 17.44 -14.46
N ALA A 132 4.99 17.94 -15.31
CA ALA A 132 3.54 17.89 -15.12
C ALA A 132 2.91 16.58 -15.65
N ASN A 133 3.66 15.76 -16.38
CA ASN A 133 3.19 14.45 -16.83
C ASN A 133 3.34 13.43 -15.70
N LEU A 134 2.23 13.12 -15.00
CA LEU A 134 2.19 12.24 -13.84
C LEU A 134 2.07 10.76 -14.21
N GLN A 135 1.66 10.42 -15.43
CA GLN A 135 1.39 9.03 -15.86
C GLN A 135 2.63 8.13 -15.84
N ASN A 136 3.82 8.72 -15.96
CA ASN A 136 5.09 7.98 -15.95
C ASN A 136 5.65 7.73 -14.54
N TYR A 137 4.89 8.06 -13.50
CA TYR A 137 5.32 7.98 -12.11
C TYR A 137 4.28 7.27 -11.27
N ASN A 138 4.72 6.55 -10.24
CA ASN A 138 3.81 6.08 -9.21
C ASN A 138 3.41 7.28 -8.33
N TYR A 139 2.30 7.92 -8.70
CA TYR A 139 1.85 9.18 -8.14
C TYR A 139 0.61 9.01 -7.28
N LEU A 140 0.69 9.47 -6.05
CA LEU A 140 -0.42 9.55 -5.10
C LEU A 140 -0.79 11.02 -4.89
N SER A 141 -2.07 11.37 -4.97
CA SER A 141 -2.57 12.70 -4.64
C SER A 141 -3.44 12.66 -3.40
N LEU A 142 -3.17 13.56 -2.47
CA LEU A 142 -3.92 13.76 -1.23
C LEU A 142 -4.20 15.25 -0.98
N HIS A 143 -4.28 16.07 -2.05
CA HIS A 143 -4.39 17.53 -1.96
C HIS A 143 -5.70 18.06 -1.35
N THR A 144 -6.69 17.22 -1.14
CA THR A 144 -7.99 17.60 -0.52
C THR A 144 -8.32 16.66 0.62
N PRO A 145 -7.62 16.77 1.78
CA PRO A 145 -7.78 15.85 2.90
C PRO A 145 -9.21 15.87 3.47
N GLU A 146 -9.93 16.99 3.43
CA GLU A 146 -11.30 17.12 3.93
C GLU A 146 -12.26 16.13 3.28
N ILE A 147 -12.02 15.79 2.00
CA ILE A 147 -12.80 14.78 1.27
C ILE A 147 -12.31 13.37 1.59
N HIS A 148 -11.11 13.24 2.14
CA HIS A 148 -10.42 11.96 2.32
C HIS A 148 -10.23 11.53 3.78
N TYR A 149 -10.78 12.27 4.76
CA TYR A 149 -10.74 11.82 6.17
C TYR A 149 -11.35 10.43 6.31
N ASN A 150 -10.62 9.57 7.04
CA ASN A 150 -10.94 8.16 7.25
C ASN A 150 -10.90 7.27 5.99
N LEU A 151 -10.59 7.80 4.80
CA LEU A 151 -10.37 6.96 3.62
C LEU A 151 -8.97 6.36 3.67
N LYS A 152 -8.92 5.05 3.53
CA LYS A 152 -7.67 4.30 3.45
C LYS A 152 -7.16 4.31 2.01
N LYS A 153 -5.97 4.86 1.79
CA LYS A 153 -5.26 4.76 0.51
C LYS A 153 -4.03 3.89 0.64
N GLN A 154 -3.82 3.02 -0.32
CA GLN A 154 -2.62 2.18 -0.36
C GLN A 154 -1.54 2.86 -1.21
N PHE A 155 -0.30 2.82 -0.71
CA PHE A 155 0.87 3.23 -1.46
C PHE A 155 2.10 2.41 -1.04
N GLY A 156 2.74 1.78 -2.01
CA GLY A 156 3.80 0.83 -1.73
C GLY A 156 3.30 -0.33 -0.86
N GLN A 157 3.98 -0.57 0.23
CA GLN A 157 3.64 -1.60 1.22
C GLN A 157 2.98 -1.01 2.48
N CYS A 158 2.43 0.20 2.35
CA CYS A 158 1.73 0.88 3.45
C CYS A 158 0.31 1.30 3.05
N SER A 159 -0.53 1.45 4.05
CA SER A 159 -1.80 2.16 3.93
C SER A 159 -1.72 3.48 4.68
N LEU A 160 -2.24 4.51 4.06
CA LEU A 160 -2.24 5.90 4.51
C LEU A 160 -3.68 6.31 4.82
N THR A 161 -3.92 6.88 6.00
CA THR A 161 -5.24 7.37 6.38
C THR A 161 -5.11 8.74 7.05
N PHE A 162 -5.78 9.75 6.51
CA PHE A 162 -5.95 11.02 7.21
C PHE A 162 -7.02 10.88 8.27
N LYS A 163 -6.74 11.39 9.46
CA LYS A 163 -7.68 11.38 10.57
C LYS A 163 -7.70 12.71 11.29
N LYS A 164 -8.89 13.19 11.60
CA LYS A 164 -9.09 14.34 12.49
C LYS A 164 -9.64 13.84 13.81
N ILE A 165 -8.99 14.22 14.89
CA ILE A 165 -9.37 13.87 16.25
C ILE A 165 -9.64 15.15 17.00
N SER A 166 -10.79 15.21 17.69
CA SER A 166 -11.14 16.28 18.60
C SER A 166 -10.96 15.84 20.07
N ARG A 167 -10.83 16.82 20.96
CA ARG A 167 -10.72 16.55 22.40
C ARG A 167 -11.90 15.72 22.93
N SER A 168 -13.10 15.94 22.40
CA SER A 168 -14.31 15.23 22.82
C SER A 168 -14.36 13.77 22.39
N GLN A 169 -13.67 13.41 21.31
CA GLN A 169 -13.59 12.04 20.79
C GLN A 169 -12.52 11.21 21.50
N GLY A 170 -11.56 11.91 22.15
CA GLY A 170 -10.42 11.27 22.78
C GLY A 170 -9.38 10.71 21.80
N ILE A 171 -8.26 10.27 22.35
CA ILE A 171 -7.16 9.66 21.61
C ILE A 171 -7.26 8.12 21.61
N ASP A 172 -8.19 7.56 22.37
CA ASP A 172 -8.30 6.12 22.64
C ASP A 172 -8.43 5.28 21.38
N GLU A 173 -9.04 5.86 20.34
CA GLU A 173 -9.15 5.19 19.05
C GLU A 173 -7.77 4.89 18.41
N LEU A 174 -6.75 5.73 18.66
CA LEU A 174 -5.40 5.46 18.21
C LEU A 174 -4.78 4.26 18.92
N PHE A 175 -5.20 3.97 20.15
CA PHE A 175 -4.68 2.84 20.92
C PHE A 175 -5.22 1.49 20.46
N THR A 176 -6.25 1.48 19.59
CA THR A 176 -6.72 0.27 18.91
C THR A 176 -5.85 -0.14 17.73
N LEU A 177 -4.92 0.73 17.32
CA LEU A 177 -3.95 0.46 16.26
C LEU A 177 -2.84 -0.49 16.77
N ASN A 178 -2.10 -1.10 15.83
CA ASN A 178 -0.93 -1.89 16.17
C ASN A 178 0.17 -0.98 16.76
N ASN A 179 0.98 -1.52 17.66
CA ASN A 179 2.05 -0.76 18.31
C ASN A 179 3.08 -0.19 17.31
N GLU A 180 3.31 -0.91 16.21
CA GLU A 180 4.24 -0.51 15.13
C GLU A 180 3.62 0.49 14.13
N ASP A 181 2.30 0.73 14.17
CA ASP A 181 1.67 1.73 13.29
C ASP A 181 2.23 3.11 13.62
N VAL A 182 2.42 3.91 12.58
CA VAL A 182 3.07 5.21 12.68
C VAL A 182 2.03 6.33 12.55
N ILE A 183 2.17 7.34 13.39
CA ILE A 183 1.31 8.52 13.43
C ILE A 183 2.16 9.76 13.22
N SER A 184 1.78 10.59 12.26
CA SER A 184 2.40 11.89 12.02
C SER A 184 1.39 13.01 12.29
N VAL A 185 1.79 14.04 13.04
CA VAL A 185 0.95 15.19 13.35
C VAL A 185 1.10 16.24 12.26
N LEU A 186 0.00 16.53 11.55
CA LEU A 186 -0.03 17.51 10.46
C LEU A 186 -0.57 18.87 10.92
N CYS A 187 -1.39 18.88 11.97
CA CYS A 187 -1.94 20.08 12.60
C CYS A 187 -2.30 19.78 14.04
N GLY A 188 -2.19 20.77 14.91
CA GLY A 188 -2.42 20.60 16.37
C GLY A 188 -1.23 19.91 17.05
N GLN A 189 -1.47 19.45 18.29
CA GLN A 189 -0.44 18.83 19.14
C GLN A 189 -1.05 17.76 20.02
N ILE A 190 -0.24 16.78 20.40
CA ILE A 190 -0.59 15.82 21.44
C ILE A 190 0.18 16.20 22.70
N LEU A 191 -0.54 16.35 23.80
CA LEU A 191 -0.02 16.78 25.10
C LEU A 191 -0.08 15.60 26.08
N ASN A 192 0.77 15.62 27.12
CA ASN A 192 0.65 14.74 28.27
C ASN A 192 -0.37 15.32 29.30
N GLN A 193 -0.65 14.57 30.37
CA GLN A 193 -1.57 15.02 31.44
C GLN A 193 -1.17 16.35 32.10
N ASN A 194 0.10 16.73 32.04
CA ASN A 194 0.61 17.97 32.61
C ASN A 194 0.52 19.15 31.61
N GLY A 195 -0.03 18.94 30.41
CA GLY A 195 -0.15 19.94 29.35
C GLY A 195 1.15 20.21 28.59
N GLN A 196 2.17 19.37 28.74
CA GLN A 196 3.42 19.47 27.97
C GLN A 196 3.25 18.76 26.62
N THR A 197 3.80 19.32 25.56
CA THR A 197 3.79 18.72 24.23
C THR A 197 4.62 17.42 24.20
N VAL A 198 3.98 16.35 23.79
CA VAL A 198 4.58 15.02 23.60
C VAL A 198 4.88 14.78 22.12
N VAL A 199 3.94 15.16 21.24
CA VAL A 199 4.09 15.07 19.78
C VAL A 199 3.68 16.40 19.18
N ASP A 200 4.60 17.05 18.52
CA ASP A 200 4.41 18.35 17.89
C ASP A 200 4.14 18.22 16.38
N ILE A 201 3.72 19.31 15.76
CA ILE A 201 3.51 19.41 14.30
C ILE A 201 4.77 18.95 13.55
N GLY A 202 4.58 18.05 12.60
CA GLY A 202 5.66 17.47 11.80
C GLY A 202 6.38 16.29 12.45
N ASP A 203 6.11 15.99 13.72
CA ASP A 203 6.65 14.81 14.38
C ASP A 203 5.95 13.54 13.91
N THR A 204 6.69 12.46 13.94
CA THR A 204 6.24 11.12 13.61
C THR A 204 6.64 10.19 14.75
N VAL A 205 5.67 9.49 15.30
CA VAL A 205 5.84 8.54 16.41
C VAL A 205 5.12 7.23 16.11
N THR A 206 5.57 6.15 16.75
CA THR A 206 4.81 4.89 16.75
C THR A 206 3.66 4.96 17.76
N VAL A 207 2.67 4.11 17.58
CA VAL A 207 1.58 3.96 18.58
C VAL A 207 2.14 3.49 19.92
N GLU A 208 3.20 2.68 19.91
CA GLU A 208 3.88 2.25 21.13
C GLU A 208 4.49 3.43 21.90
N GLU A 209 5.24 4.30 21.22
CA GLU A 209 5.80 5.52 21.82
C GLU A 209 4.69 6.44 22.37
N LEU A 210 3.59 6.57 21.63
CA LEU A 210 2.44 7.37 22.08
C LEU A 210 1.77 6.77 23.33
N LYS A 211 1.68 5.44 23.45
CA LYS A 211 1.14 4.75 24.63
C LYS A 211 2.03 4.91 25.87
N GLN A 212 3.33 5.14 25.69
CA GLN A 212 4.27 5.38 26.79
C GLN A 212 4.17 6.81 27.36
N ALA A 213 3.53 7.72 26.64
CA ALA A 213 3.28 9.06 27.16
C ALA A 213 2.25 9.03 28.28
N ASP A 214 2.45 9.89 29.27
CA ASP A 214 1.60 9.95 30.46
C ASP A 214 0.30 10.72 30.17
N GLY A 215 -0.83 9.99 30.04
CA GLY A 215 -2.17 10.54 29.75
C GLY A 215 -2.24 11.37 28.48
N PRO A 216 -1.82 10.85 27.31
CA PRO A 216 -1.77 11.64 26.09
C PRO A 216 -3.19 12.07 25.67
N HIS A 217 -3.32 13.32 25.24
CA HIS A 217 -4.58 13.89 24.76
C HIS A 217 -4.33 15.04 23.77
N VAL A 218 -5.34 15.39 22.97
CA VAL A 218 -5.28 16.56 22.10
C VAL A 218 -5.86 17.79 22.80
N ALA A 219 -5.21 18.95 22.67
CA ALA A 219 -5.66 20.18 23.33
C ALA A 219 -7.07 20.60 22.89
N ASN A 220 -7.28 20.72 21.57
CA ASN A 220 -8.55 21.05 20.93
C ASN A 220 -8.87 20.01 19.84
N TYR A 221 -8.07 19.96 18.81
CA TYR A 221 -8.09 18.95 17.73
C TYR A 221 -6.67 18.70 17.23
N ALA A 222 -6.50 17.57 16.56
CA ALA A 222 -5.32 17.27 15.79
C ALA A 222 -5.69 16.62 14.45
N GLU A 223 -4.97 16.97 13.41
CA GLU A 223 -5.02 16.30 12.11
C GLU A 223 -3.80 15.40 11.98
N LEU A 224 -4.05 14.14 11.73
CA LEU A 224 -3.06 13.08 11.77
C LEU A 224 -2.99 12.37 10.43
N LEU A 225 -1.81 11.94 10.07
CA LEU A 225 -1.59 10.95 9.04
C LEU A 225 -1.17 9.64 9.70
N ILE A 226 -2.02 8.64 9.59
CA ILE A 226 -1.78 7.30 10.10
C ILE A 226 -1.20 6.46 8.97
N ILE A 227 -0.04 5.87 9.21
CA ILE A 227 0.69 5.03 8.27
C ILE A 227 0.77 3.63 8.88
N LYS A 228 0.15 2.67 8.20
CA LYS A 228 0.17 1.26 8.62
C LYS A 228 0.94 0.44 7.61
N LYS A 229 1.86 -0.37 8.10
CA LYS A 229 2.44 -1.41 7.27
C LYS A 229 1.34 -2.39 6.85
N ILE A 230 1.26 -2.67 5.57
CA ILE A 230 0.43 -3.75 5.07
C ILE A 230 1.26 -5.02 5.26
N ASP A 231 0.86 -5.83 6.23
CA ASP A 231 1.50 -7.12 6.46
C ASP A 231 1.41 -7.93 5.18
N THR A 232 2.56 -8.12 4.58
CA THR A 232 2.82 -8.89 3.36
C THR A 232 1.79 -8.65 2.24
N LEU A 233 2.22 -8.11 1.11
CA LEU A 233 1.52 -8.32 -0.16
C LEU A 233 1.36 -9.83 -0.33
N ILE A 234 0.24 -10.34 0.09
CA ILE A 234 -0.10 -11.73 -0.10
C ILE A 234 -0.51 -11.91 -1.56
N LYS A 235 0.04 -12.92 -2.19
CA LYS A 235 -0.38 -13.32 -3.53
C LYS A 235 -1.91 -13.48 -3.54
N THR A 236 -2.61 -12.89 -4.50
CA THR A 236 -4.08 -12.93 -4.56
C THR A 236 -4.63 -14.35 -4.42
N THR A 237 -3.95 -15.32 -5.02
CA THR A 237 -4.34 -16.73 -4.95
C THR A 237 -4.12 -17.34 -3.55
N ASP A 238 -3.10 -16.91 -2.82
CA ASP A 238 -2.90 -17.31 -1.41
C ASP A 238 -3.98 -16.69 -0.51
N TYR A 239 -4.41 -15.44 -0.82
CA TYR A 239 -5.53 -14.81 -0.13
C TYR A 239 -6.83 -15.59 -0.37
N ILE A 240 -7.11 -15.97 -1.63
CA ILE A 240 -8.31 -16.79 -1.96
C ILE A 240 -8.29 -18.12 -1.18
N ALA A 241 -7.15 -18.83 -1.16
CA ALA A 241 -7.04 -20.07 -0.43
C ALA A 241 -7.31 -19.91 1.09
N ARG A 242 -6.76 -18.84 1.71
CA ARG A 242 -7.03 -18.51 3.12
C ARG A 242 -8.48 -18.14 3.35
N PHE A 243 -9.07 -17.33 2.47
CA PHE A 243 -10.47 -16.92 2.58
C PHE A 243 -11.43 -18.11 2.49
N LEU A 244 -11.15 -19.08 1.63
CA LEU A 244 -11.94 -20.33 1.58
C LEU A 244 -11.90 -21.08 2.93
N VAL A 245 -10.73 -21.13 3.58
CA VAL A 245 -10.62 -21.72 4.92
C VAL A 245 -11.43 -20.92 5.95
N GLU A 246 -11.39 -19.59 5.91
CA GLU A 246 -12.17 -18.72 6.81
C GLU A 246 -13.67 -18.90 6.61
N CYS A 247 -14.11 -19.19 5.37
CA CYS A 247 -15.49 -19.55 5.05
C CYS A 247 -15.87 -20.98 5.46
N GLY A 248 -14.98 -21.72 6.11
CA GLY A 248 -15.24 -23.09 6.57
C GLY A 248 -15.07 -24.17 5.50
N VAL A 249 -14.55 -23.82 4.31
CA VAL A 249 -14.27 -24.79 3.24
C VAL A 249 -13.18 -25.76 3.68
N LYS A 250 -13.41 -27.05 3.50
CA LYS A 250 -12.46 -28.12 3.83
C LYS A 250 -11.92 -28.83 2.60
N SER A 251 -12.74 -28.90 1.54
CA SER A 251 -12.40 -29.65 0.32
C SER A 251 -12.69 -28.84 -0.93
N VAL A 252 -11.77 -28.87 -1.89
CA VAL A 252 -11.85 -28.19 -3.18
C VAL A 252 -11.70 -29.21 -4.31
N PHE A 253 -12.58 -29.14 -5.31
CA PHE A 253 -12.55 -30.01 -6.48
C PHE A 253 -11.95 -29.23 -7.65
N LEU A 254 -10.93 -29.80 -8.29
CA LEU A 254 -10.08 -29.07 -9.24
C LEU A 254 -10.09 -29.74 -10.62
N ALA A 255 -10.21 -28.92 -11.67
CA ALA A 255 -9.81 -29.29 -13.02
C ALA A 255 -8.60 -28.44 -13.44
N PRO A 256 -7.41 -29.05 -13.53
CA PRO A 256 -6.17 -28.32 -13.79
C PRO A 256 -6.12 -27.71 -15.21
N GLY A 257 -5.52 -26.51 -15.31
CA GLY A 257 -5.26 -25.84 -16.58
C GLY A 257 -4.35 -24.63 -16.41
N ASN A 258 -3.92 -24.03 -17.52
CA ASN A 258 -2.94 -22.94 -17.49
C ASN A 258 -3.46 -21.65 -16.79
N ALA A 259 -4.76 -21.37 -16.91
CA ALA A 259 -5.33 -20.14 -16.38
C ALA A 259 -5.56 -20.18 -14.86
N ASN A 260 -5.50 -21.34 -14.22
CA ASN A 260 -5.72 -21.49 -12.77
C ASN A 260 -4.48 -22.01 -12.01
N VAL A 261 -3.34 -22.19 -12.68
CA VAL A 261 -2.12 -22.81 -12.10
C VAL A 261 -1.66 -22.15 -10.80
N HIS A 262 -1.72 -20.82 -10.72
CA HIS A 262 -1.33 -20.08 -9.51
C HIS A 262 -2.29 -20.30 -8.34
N LEU A 263 -3.58 -20.46 -8.61
CA LEU A 263 -4.58 -20.78 -7.59
C LEU A 263 -4.44 -22.22 -7.12
N LEU A 264 -4.19 -23.16 -8.05
CA LEU A 264 -3.92 -24.56 -7.71
C LEU A 264 -2.70 -24.73 -6.82
N ASP A 265 -1.59 -24.00 -7.13
CA ASP A 265 -0.40 -23.96 -6.31
C ASP A 265 -0.69 -23.44 -4.90
N SER A 266 -1.49 -22.38 -4.78
CA SER A 266 -1.86 -21.80 -3.48
C SER A 266 -2.77 -22.73 -2.66
N ILE A 267 -3.74 -23.40 -3.30
CA ILE A 267 -4.60 -24.40 -2.65
C ILE A 267 -3.76 -25.60 -2.21
N GLY A 268 -2.86 -26.10 -3.08
CA GLY A 268 -2.01 -27.26 -2.81
C GLY A 268 -1.03 -27.03 -1.64
N ARG A 269 -0.62 -25.78 -1.41
CA ARG A 269 0.24 -25.40 -0.26
C ARG A 269 -0.54 -25.09 1.02
N CYS A 270 -1.88 -24.96 0.94
CA CYS A 270 -2.70 -24.64 2.09
C CYS A 270 -3.02 -25.91 2.89
N GLU A 271 -2.30 -26.15 3.99
CA GLU A 271 -2.45 -27.36 4.83
C GLU A 271 -3.88 -27.61 5.36
N LYS A 272 -4.71 -26.56 5.41
CA LYS A 272 -6.09 -26.64 5.90
C LYS A 272 -7.11 -26.98 4.82
N LEU A 273 -6.70 -27.07 3.55
CA LEU A 273 -7.53 -27.44 2.43
C LEU A 273 -7.13 -28.81 1.88
N SER A 274 -8.10 -29.71 1.77
CA SER A 274 -7.94 -30.92 0.95
C SER A 274 -8.37 -30.61 -0.48
N PHE A 275 -7.72 -31.20 -1.48
CA PHE A 275 -8.12 -31.05 -2.86
C PHE A 275 -8.22 -32.38 -3.59
N PHE A 276 -9.11 -32.44 -4.56
CA PHE A 276 -9.37 -33.62 -5.38
C PHE A 276 -9.38 -33.22 -6.84
N CYS A 277 -8.72 -34.00 -7.70
CA CYS A 277 -8.68 -33.81 -9.14
C CYS A 277 -9.37 -34.98 -9.86
N PRO A 278 -10.71 -34.99 -10.00
CA PRO A 278 -11.41 -36.01 -10.79
C PRO A 278 -11.05 -35.91 -12.27
N GLU A 279 -11.41 -36.94 -13.04
CA GLU A 279 -11.26 -36.88 -14.50
C GLU A 279 -12.24 -35.87 -15.12
N GLY A 280 -11.69 -34.67 -15.43
CA GLY A 280 -12.43 -33.61 -16.12
C GLY A 280 -13.37 -32.77 -15.25
N GLU A 281 -13.80 -31.66 -15.82
CA GLU A 281 -14.57 -30.61 -15.15
C GLU A 281 -15.97 -31.06 -14.78
N ASN A 282 -16.60 -31.92 -15.62
CA ASN A 282 -17.93 -32.49 -15.36
C ASN A 282 -17.92 -33.33 -14.06
N SER A 283 -16.95 -34.24 -13.93
CA SER A 283 -16.80 -35.05 -12.73
C SER A 283 -16.47 -34.21 -11.50
N ALA A 284 -15.65 -33.18 -11.66
CA ALA A 284 -15.30 -32.27 -10.56
C ALA A 284 -16.52 -31.44 -10.09
N SER A 285 -17.35 -30.95 -11.01
CA SER A 285 -18.57 -30.19 -10.67
C SER A 285 -19.61 -31.04 -9.96
N LEU A 286 -19.82 -32.26 -10.42
CA LEU A 286 -20.73 -33.24 -9.77
C LEU A 286 -20.22 -33.64 -8.38
N ALA A 287 -18.91 -33.80 -8.23
CA ALA A 287 -18.29 -34.10 -6.94
C ALA A 287 -18.43 -32.95 -5.94
N ALA A 288 -18.25 -31.68 -6.38
CA ALA A 288 -18.44 -30.50 -5.55
C ALA A 288 -19.90 -30.38 -5.07
N GLU A 289 -20.87 -30.60 -5.98
CA GLU A 289 -22.30 -30.60 -5.67
C GLU A 289 -22.64 -31.71 -4.66
N ALA A 290 -22.21 -32.93 -4.91
CA ALA A 290 -22.48 -34.07 -4.03
C ALA A 290 -21.83 -33.87 -2.64
N TYR A 291 -20.61 -33.37 -2.60
CA TYR A 291 -19.91 -33.03 -1.36
C TYR A 291 -20.72 -32.02 -0.53
N SER A 292 -21.20 -30.94 -1.16
CA SER A 292 -21.98 -29.91 -0.47
C SER A 292 -23.26 -30.52 0.15
N LYS A 293 -23.99 -31.36 -0.59
CA LYS A 293 -25.21 -32.03 -0.10
C LYS A 293 -24.97 -32.93 1.11
N ILE A 294 -23.84 -33.65 1.12
CA ILE A 294 -23.60 -34.68 2.15
C ILE A 294 -22.94 -34.06 3.40
N SER A 295 -22.05 -33.09 3.21
CA SER A 295 -21.22 -32.55 4.30
C SER A 295 -21.81 -31.30 4.96
N ASP A 296 -22.85 -30.72 4.41
CA ASP A 296 -23.41 -29.41 4.81
C ASP A 296 -22.34 -28.28 4.79
N ASN A 297 -21.32 -28.43 3.92
CA ASN A 297 -20.29 -27.46 3.68
C ASN A 297 -20.39 -26.90 2.26
N LEU A 298 -19.83 -25.72 2.03
CA LEU A 298 -19.75 -25.14 0.69
C LEU A 298 -18.91 -26.04 -0.24
N GLY A 299 -19.51 -26.51 -1.32
CA GLY A 299 -18.80 -27.21 -2.38
C GLY A 299 -18.02 -26.22 -3.24
N VAL A 300 -16.72 -26.41 -3.39
CA VAL A 300 -15.86 -25.49 -4.17
C VAL A 300 -15.29 -26.20 -5.38
N LEU A 301 -15.56 -25.65 -6.56
CA LEU A 301 -15.04 -26.11 -7.85
C LEU A 301 -14.08 -25.06 -8.41
N VAL A 302 -12.90 -25.48 -8.87
CA VAL A 302 -11.95 -24.61 -9.58
C VAL A 302 -11.71 -25.19 -10.97
N VAL A 303 -12.02 -24.41 -12.01
CA VAL A 303 -11.83 -24.77 -13.42
C VAL A 303 -10.91 -23.80 -14.15
N SER A 304 -10.39 -24.20 -15.29
CA SER A 304 -9.53 -23.35 -16.12
C SER A 304 -10.37 -22.40 -17.00
N SER A 305 -9.75 -21.71 -17.93
CA SER A 305 -10.41 -20.83 -18.91
C SER A 305 -11.01 -21.59 -20.10
N GLY A 306 -11.81 -20.91 -20.90
CA GLY A 306 -12.35 -21.39 -22.15
C GLY A 306 -13.39 -22.49 -21.96
N SER A 307 -13.26 -23.63 -22.66
CA SER A 307 -14.21 -24.73 -22.61
C SER A 307 -14.32 -25.41 -21.25
N SER A 308 -13.43 -25.15 -20.33
CA SER A 308 -13.41 -25.73 -18.97
C SER A 308 -14.67 -25.34 -18.17
N GLY A 309 -15.14 -24.10 -18.31
CA GLY A 309 -16.37 -23.63 -17.68
C GLY A 309 -17.62 -24.36 -18.19
N PRO A 310 -17.91 -24.35 -19.51
CA PRO A 310 -19.01 -25.12 -20.11
C PRO A 310 -19.03 -26.61 -19.75
N ASN A 311 -17.87 -27.26 -19.65
CA ASN A 311 -17.78 -28.65 -19.25
C ASN A 311 -18.27 -28.91 -17.80
N ALA A 312 -18.25 -27.87 -16.95
CA ALA A 312 -18.73 -27.97 -15.57
C ALA A 312 -20.24 -27.77 -15.40
N ILE A 313 -20.96 -27.36 -16.44
CA ILE A 313 -22.38 -26.97 -16.40
C ILE A 313 -23.27 -28.04 -15.78
N SER A 314 -23.01 -29.33 -16.02
CA SER A 314 -23.87 -30.40 -15.50
C SER A 314 -24.00 -30.37 -13.97
N GLY A 315 -22.88 -30.19 -13.24
CA GLY A 315 -22.92 -30.09 -11.79
C GLY A 315 -23.48 -28.75 -11.30
N VAL A 316 -23.22 -27.67 -12.04
CA VAL A 316 -23.78 -26.34 -11.73
C VAL A 316 -25.31 -26.35 -11.89
N ALA A 317 -25.82 -26.90 -12.99
CA ALA A 317 -27.25 -27.01 -13.23
C ALA A 317 -27.97 -27.88 -12.16
N ARG A 318 -27.34 -28.97 -11.72
CA ARG A 318 -27.89 -29.79 -10.62
C ARG A 318 -27.91 -29.03 -9.31
N ALA A 319 -26.79 -28.36 -8.97
CA ALA A 319 -26.72 -27.56 -7.77
C ALA A 319 -27.79 -26.45 -7.75
N TRP A 320 -28.00 -25.79 -8.89
CA TRP A 320 -29.05 -24.78 -9.06
C TRP A 320 -30.45 -25.35 -8.82
N VAL A 321 -30.82 -26.46 -9.49
CA VAL A 321 -32.15 -27.06 -9.37
C VAL A 321 -32.43 -27.53 -7.94
N ASP A 322 -31.42 -28.07 -7.28
CA ASP A 322 -31.56 -28.66 -5.94
C ASP A 322 -31.23 -27.63 -4.82
N SER A 323 -30.97 -26.34 -5.19
CA SER A 323 -30.58 -25.27 -4.24
C SER A 323 -29.39 -25.66 -3.37
N THR A 324 -28.42 -26.36 -3.94
CA THR A 324 -27.20 -26.79 -3.27
C THR A 324 -26.14 -25.67 -3.35
N PRO A 325 -25.56 -25.20 -2.25
CA PRO A 325 -24.56 -24.12 -2.28
C PRO A 325 -23.24 -24.64 -2.83
N ILE A 326 -22.85 -24.14 -4.01
CA ILE A 326 -21.51 -24.33 -4.58
C ILE A 326 -20.89 -23.02 -4.99
N LEU A 327 -19.57 -22.95 -4.90
CA LEU A 327 -18.75 -21.84 -5.41
C LEU A 327 -17.94 -22.36 -6.61
N VAL A 328 -18.11 -21.72 -7.75
CA VAL A 328 -17.31 -22.01 -8.94
C VAL A 328 -16.30 -20.87 -9.18
N ILE A 329 -15.03 -21.21 -9.23
CA ILE A 329 -13.94 -20.27 -9.56
C ILE A 329 -13.38 -20.68 -10.91
N SER A 330 -13.57 -19.84 -11.92
CA SER A 330 -13.06 -20.06 -13.26
C SER A 330 -11.88 -19.16 -13.55
N GLY A 331 -10.83 -19.74 -14.16
CA GLY A 331 -9.80 -18.95 -14.80
C GLY A 331 -10.36 -18.21 -16.01
N GLN A 332 -9.75 -17.07 -16.33
CA GLN A 332 -10.06 -16.29 -17.54
C GLN A 332 -8.77 -15.99 -18.30
N ASP A 333 -8.88 -15.75 -19.61
CA ASP A 333 -7.77 -15.32 -20.43
C ASP A 333 -7.44 -13.84 -20.16
N ARG A 334 -6.39 -13.31 -20.77
CA ARG A 334 -5.99 -11.92 -20.59
C ARG A 334 -7.08 -10.97 -21.05
N ILE A 335 -7.29 -9.87 -20.30
CA ILE A 335 -8.26 -8.81 -20.60
C ILE A 335 -8.10 -8.26 -22.03
N GLU A 336 -6.87 -8.22 -22.54
CA GLU A 336 -6.55 -7.80 -23.92
C GLU A 336 -7.22 -8.65 -25.01
N PHE A 337 -7.67 -9.85 -24.66
CA PHE A 337 -8.37 -10.78 -25.55
C PHE A 337 -9.90 -10.81 -25.34
N GLU A 338 -10.41 -10.03 -24.37
CA GLU A 338 -11.83 -9.91 -24.05
C GLU A 338 -12.54 -8.75 -24.76
N ASP A 339 -11.99 -8.24 -25.87
CA ASP A 339 -12.58 -7.12 -26.61
C ASP A 339 -13.96 -7.51 -27.18
N GLU A 340 -15.01 -7.01 -26.54
CA GLU A 340 -16.44 -7.21 -26.91
C GLU A 340 -16.77 -6.69 -28.31
N SER A 341 -15.91 -5.83 -28.90
CA SER A 341 -16.11 -5.27 -30.26
C SER A 341 -15.73 -6.25 -31.38
N LYS A 342 -15.12 -7.40 -31.06
CA LYS A 342 -14.65 -8.36 -32.06
C LYS A 342 -15.72 -9.39 -32.39
N VAL A 343 -16.05 -9.44 -33.68
CA VAL A 343 -17.04 -10.39 -34.27
C VAL A 343 -16.58 -11.86 -34.13
N ARG A 344 -15.34 -12.14 -33.73
CA ARG A 344 -14.78 -13.47 -33.58
C ARG A 344 -13.84 -13.55 -32.39
N GLN A 345 -14.02 -14.58 -31.55
CA GLN A 345 -13.14 -14.89 -30.43
C GLN A 345 -11.73 -15.27 -30.90
N LEU A 346 -10.73 -14.88 -30.16
CA LEU A 346 -9.31 -15.10 -30.43
C LEU A 346 -8.81 -16.50 -30.01
N GLY A 347 -9.70 -17.49 -30.01
CA GLY A 347 -9.39 -18.88 -29.68
C GLY A 347 -10.34 -19.48 -28.63
N THR A 348 -10.18 -20.78 -28.37
CA THR A 348 -11.04 -21.53 -27.44
C THR A 348 -10.91 -21.11 -25.98
N LYS A 349 -9.88 -20.34 -25.63
CA LYS A 349 -9.62 -19.85 -24.25
C LYS A 349 -10.31 -18.53 -23.95
N SER A 350 -10.70 -17.75 -24.95
CA SER A 350 -11.35 -16.44 -24.81
C SER A 350 -12.88 -16.54 -24.77
N LEU A 351 -13.42 -17.67 -24.41
CA LEU A 351 -14.86 -17.86 -24.24
C LEU A 351 -15.33 -17.09 -23.01
N ASN A 352 -16.31 -16.19 -23.18
CA ASN A 352 -16.95 -15.52 -22.06
C ASN A 352 -17.86 -16.51 -21.32
N ILE A 353 -17.38 -16.98 -20.17
CA ILE A 353 -18.09 -17.97 -19.36
C ILE A 353 -19.34 -17.36 -18.72
N VAL A 354 -19.31 -16.08 -18.39
CA VAL A 354 -20.41 -15.37 -17.71
C VAL A 354 -21.70 -15.38 -18.55
N ASP A 355 -21.56 -15.33 -19.89
CA ASP A 355 -22.69 -15.33 -20.79
C ASP A 355 -23.28 -16.75 -21.02
N ILE A 356 -22.62 -17.79 -20.51
CA ILE A 356 -22.99 -19.18 -20.72
C ILE A 356 -23.61 -19.80 -19.45
N VAL A 357 -23.24 -19.31 -18.28
CA VAL A 357 -23.68 -19.81 -16.97
C VAL A 357 -24.68 -18.86 -16.34
#